data_c5ea43978846823f1d32b36d73cf044b
#
_entry.id   c5ea43978846823f1d32b36d73cf044b
#
_cell.length_a   1.000
_cell.length_b   1.000
_cell.length_c   1.000
_cell.angle_alpha   90.00
_cell.angle_beta   90.00
_cell.angle_gamma   90.00
#
_symmetry.space_group_name_H-M   'P 1'
#
loop_
_entity.id
_entity.type
_entity.pdbx_description
1 polymer ?
#
loop_
_entity_poly.entity_id
_entity_poly.type
_entity_poly.pdbx_seq_one_letter_code
_entity_poly.pdbx_strand_id
1 'polypeptide(L)'
;YCRRKGSLESPEEILLDHNALAEGHDFSSIGAVEVSPDGSKLAYTLDYEGNEAYTIHIRDLATGKLYDETIPNTSGSVYELGGVEWANDSETIYYITLDDALRSDKLHRHKIGSDPASDELLVHEGDPSYFLWMYKTRDDRYIMTYHHSTNTREMRFLSADDPNSEPRVMQARVSGLEYFAAHHNGKFYIVNNDGAKNFKLSVAPVERPAKENWVEVIPHREDVLLEGVSAFQHHIVLRERKDGLRQIRICN
;
A
#
# COMPACT_ATOMS: atom_id res chain seq x y z
N TYR A 1 -11.37 10.91 12.48
CA TYR A 1 -11.78 9.96 11.44
C TYR A 1 -13.19 9.46 11.75
N CYS A 2 -14.04 9.46 10.73
CA CYS A 2 -15.46 9.14 10.89
C CYS A 2 -15.92 8.26 9.75
N ARG A 3 -17.00 7.49 9.97
CA ARG A 3 -17.71 6.78 8.90
C ARG A 3 -19.21 7.02 8.99
N ARG A 4 -19.90 6.78 7.89
CA ARG A 4 -21.35 6.63 7.83
C ARG A 4 -21.66 5.21 7.36
N LYS A 5 -22.37 4.45 8.18
CA LYS A 5 -22.61 3.04 7.91
C LYS A 5 -23.84 2.85 7.02
N GLY A 6 -23.65 2.21 5.88
CA GLY A 6 -24.72 1.82 4.96
C GLY A 6 -25.14 2.90 3.97
N SER A 7 -25.18 4.19 4.34
CA SER A 7 -25.51 5.27 3.41
C SER A 7 -24.88 6.60 3.85
N LEU A 8 -24.75 7.55 2.93
CA LEU A 8 -24.28 8.90 3.22
C LEU A 8 -25.24 9.70 4.13
N GLU A 9 -26.50 9.26 4.23
CA GLU A 9 -27.54 9.88 5.06
C GLU A 9 -27.54 9.35 6.50
N SER A 10 -26.80 8.25 6.75
CA SER A 10 -26.67 7.67 8.09
C SER A 10 -25.97 8.61 9.05
N PRO A 11 -26.25 8.52 10.36
CA PRO A 11 -25.50 9.26 11.38
C PRO A 11 -24.01 9.00 11.27
N GLU A 12 -23.22 10.03 11.52
CA GLU A 12 -21.76 9.93 11.57
C GLU A 12 -21.33 9.20 12.83
N GLU A 13 -20.44 8.24 12.68
CA GLU A 13 -19.80 7.47 13.75
C GLU A 13 -18.31 7.82 13.79
N ILE A 14 -17.82 8.27 14.96
CA ILE A 14 -16.40 8.55 15.16
C ILE A 14 -15.66 7.22 15.33
N LEU A 15 -14.76 6.92 14.41
CA LEU A 15 -13.87 5.77 14.50
C LEU A 15 -12.62 6.07 15.33
N LEU A 16 -12.04 7.26 15.14
CA LEU A 16 -10.82 7.69 15.80
C LEU A 16 -10.85 9.21 16.01
N ASP A 17 -10.72 9.65 17.26
CA ASP A 17 -10.60 11.06 17.62
C ASP A 17 -9.12 11.37 17.93
N HIS A 18 -8.45 12.05 17.01
CA HIS A 18 -7.04 12.41 17.16
C HIS A 18 -6.81 13.38 18.34
N ASN A 19 -7.78 14.28 18.61
CA ASN A 19 -7.63 15.21 19.74
C ASN A 19 -7.63 14.45 21.07
N ALA A 20 -8.50 13.44 21.20
CA ALA A 20 -8.52 12.58 22.40
C ALA A 20 -7.25 11.74 22.54
N LEU A 21 -6.69 11.26 21.42
CA LEU A 21 -5.42 10.50 21.43
C LEU A 21 -4.21 11.38 21.76
N ALA A 22 -4.24 12.66 21.39
CA ALA A 22 -3.17 13.62 21.64
C ALA A 22 -3.16 14.14 23.09
N GLU A 23 -4.23 13.91 23.86
CA GLU A 23 -4.35 14.42 25.22
C GLU A 23 -3.23 13.87 26.13
N GLY A 24 -2.46 14.78 26.74
CA GLY A 24 -1.33 14.44 27.60
C GLY A 24 -0.01 14.15 26.87
N HIS A 25 0.04 14.31 25.57
CA HIS A 25 1.24 14.17 24.75
C HIS A 25 1.67 15.52 24.16
N ASP A 26 2.98 15.80 24.15
CA ASP A 26 3.54 17.01 23.53
C ASP A 26 3.49 16.95 22.00
N PHE A 27 3.49 15.74 21.44
CA PHE A 27 3.38 15.46 20.01
C PHE A 27 2.46 14.25 19.77
N SER A 28 1.75 14.24 18.67
CA SER A 28 0.96 13.10 18.22
C SER A 28 0.75 13.15 16.72
N SER A 29 1.02 12.06 16.03
CA SER A 29 0.79 11.89 14.61
C SER A 29 0.13 10.55 14.32
N ILE A 30 -0.87 10.55 13.41
CA ILE A 30 -1.50 9.34 12.88
C ILE A 30 -0.89 9.07 11.50
N GLY A 31 -0.29 7.89 11.31
CA GLY A 31 0.31 7.48 10.05
C GLY A 31 -0.68 6.80 9.10
N ALA A 32 -1.38 5.78 9.58
CA ALA A 32 -2.36 5.01 8.80
C ALA A 32 -3.65 4.80 9.58
N VAL A 33 -4.76 4.64 8.88
CA VAL A 33 -6.08 4.33 9.46
C VAL A 33 -6.83 3.43 8.49
N GLU A 34 -6.90 2.13 8.79
CA GLU A 34 -7.45 1.10 7.91
C GLU A 34 -8.56 0.30 8.60
N VAL A 35 -9.74 0.31 8.02
CA VAL A 35 -10.88 -0.49 8.49
C VAL A 35 -10.79 -1.89 7.88
N SER A 36 -11.02 -2.94 8.70
CA SER A 36 -11.07 -4.30 8.20
C SER A 36 -12.15 -4.48 7.11
N PRO A 37 -11.99 -5.40 6.16
CA PRO A 37 -12.95 -5.62 5.06
C PRO A 37 -14.40 -5.86 5.51
N ASP A 38 -14.60 -6.52 6.65
CA ASP A 38 -15.92 -6.75 7.25
C ASP A 38 -16.48 -5.54 8.03
N GLY A 39 -15.66 -4.49 8.21
CA GLY A 39 -16.02 -3.28 8.94
C GLY A 39 -16.08 -3.44 10.46
N SER A 40 -15.56 -4.54 11.02
CA SER A 40 -15.60 -4.84 12.46
C SER A 40 -14.43 -4.27 13.27
N LYS A 41 -13.28 -4.08 12.63
CA LYS A 41 -12.03 -3.66 13.28
C LYS A 41 -11.42 -2.43 12.59
N LEU A 42 -10.61 -1.70 13.35
CA LEU A 42 -9.81 -0.59 12.86
C LEU A 42 -8.35 -0.85 13.26
N ALA A 43 -7.45 -0.90 12.28
CA ALA A 43 -6.02 -0.79 12.50
C ALA A 43 -5.58 0.66 12.25
N TYR A 44 -4.79 1.22 13.15
CA TYR A 44 -4.25 2.57 12.99
C TYR A 44 -2.86 2.66 13.60
N THR A 45 -2.07 3.61 13.13
CA THR A 45 -0.69 3.80 13.58
C THR A 45 -0.53 5.16 14.23
N LEU A 46 0.22 5.19 15.35
CA LEU A 46 0.48 6.39 16.15
C LEU A 46 1.99 6.58 16.35
N ASP A 47 2.43 7.83 16.24
CA ASP A 47 3.75 8.30 16.65
C ASP A 47 3.56 9.43 17.66
N TYR A 48 4.10 9.25 18.88
CA TYR A 48 4.10 10.25 19.95
C TYR A 48 5.46 10.91 20.15
N GLU A 49 6.51 10.42 19.46
CA GLU A 49 7.88 10.90 19.59
C GLU A 49 8.29 11.88 18.49
N GLY A 50 7.58 11.89 17.35
CA GLY A 50 7.90 12.72 16.19
C GLY A 50 9.10 12.20 15.38
N ASN A 51 9.40 10.91 15.46
CA ASN A 51 10.51 10.26 14.78
C ASN A 51 10.07 9.40 13.59
N GLU A 52 8.77 9.43 13.24
CA GLU A 52 8.16 8.66 12.16
C GLU A 52 8.24 7.13 12.33
N ALA A 53 8.59 6.67 13.54
CA ALA A 53 8.46 5.26 13.93
C ALA A 53 7.13 5.09 14.66
N TYR A 54 6.19 4.47 13.99
CA TYR A 54 4.82 4.34 14.46
C TYR A 54 4.61 3.04 15.26
N THR A 55 3.56 3.05 16.08
CA THR A 55 3.04 1.85 16.74
C THR A 55 1.66 1.55 16.18
N ILE A 56 1.42 0.31 15.73
CA ILE A 56 0.11 -0.15 15.31
C ILE A 56 -0.74 -0.47 16.55
N HIS A 57 -1.98 -0.01 16.51
CA HIS A 57 -3.04 -0.31 17.45
C HIS A 57 -4.24 -0.89 16.70
N ILE A 58 -4.95 -1.81 17.34
CA ILE A 58 -6.15 -2.42 16.77
C ILE A 58 -7.33 -2.19 17.70
N ARG A 59 -8.46 -1.79 17.13
CA ARG A 59 -9.68 -1.48 17.86
C ARG A 59 -10.86 -2.27 17.32
N ASP A 60 -11.62 -2.88 18.19
CA ASP A 60 -12.93 -3.45 17.89
C ASP A 60 -13.95 -2.31 17.74
N LEU A 61 -14.59 -2.21 16.59
CA LEU A 61 -15.51 -1.11 16.29
C LEU A 61 -16.91 -1.27 16.88
N ALA A 62 -17.28 -2.48 17.30
CA ALA A 62 -18.57 -2.70 17.97
C ALA A 62 -18.54 -2.31 19.43
N THR A 63 -17.44 -2.64 20.11
CA THR A 63 -17.27 -2.39 21.57
C THR A 63 -16.48 -1.13 21.88
N GLY A 64 -15.70 -0.63 20.92
CA GLY A 64 -14.74 0.46 21.09
C GLY A 64 -13.47 0.09 21.85
N LYS A 65 -13.30 -1.18 22.23
CA LYS A 65 -12.13 -1.65 22.98
C LYS A 65 -10.91 -1.81 22.09
N LEU A 66 -9.74 -1.50 22.65
CA LEU A 66 -8.45 -1.84 22.04
C LEU A 66 -8.15 -3.32 22.29
N TYR A 67 -7.51 -3.94 21.31
CA TYR A 67 -6.83 -5.21 21.50
C TYR A 67 -5.59 -4.99 22.37
N ASP A 68 -5.16 -6.03 23.08
CA ASP A 68 -4.02 -5.93 24.00
C ASP A 68 -2.68 -5.85 23.29
N GLU A 69 -2.61 -6.40 22.06
CA GLU A 69 -1.40 -6.36 21.24
C GLU A 69 -1.16 -4.95 20.65
N THR A 70 0.10 -4.55 20.62
CA THR A 70 0.60 -3.38 19.92
C THR A 70 1.87 -3.75 19.17
N ILE A 71 2.07 -3.20 17.97
CA ILE A 71 3.24 -3.52 17.14
C ILE A 71 4.06 -2.23 16.95
N PRO A 72 5.17 -2.08 17.65
CA PRO A 72 6.02 -0.89 17.57
C PRO A 72 6.97 -0.92 16.37
N ASN A 73 7.64 0.20 16.13
CA ASN A 73 8.68 0.37 15.12
C ASN A 73 8.21 0.08 13.70
N THR A 74 6.98 0.51 13.38
CA THR A 74 6.40 0.32 12.06
C THR A 74 6.48 1.60 11.22
N SER A 75 6.44 1.47 9.90
CA SER A 75 6.38 2.61 8.99
C SER A 75 4.99 3.27 9.06
N GLY A 76 4.95 4.59 8.89
CA GLY A 76 3.70 5.31 8.63
C GLY A 76 3.27 5.16 7.17
N SER A 77 2.11 5.75 6.84
CA SER A 77 1.64 5.87 5.47
C SER A 77 2.18 7.13 4.81
N VAL A 78 2.78 6.99 3.63
CA VAL A 78 3.25 8.11 2.81
C VAL A 78 2.57 8.03 1.45
N TYR A 79 1.73 9.01 1.11
CA TYR A 79 0.98 9.05 -0.14
C TYR A 79 0.17 7.76 -0.43
N GLU A 80 -0.50 7.24 0.58
CA GLU A 80 -1.28 5.97 0.51
C GLU A 80 -0.41 4.70 0.34
N LEU A 81 0.90 4.80 0.59
CA LEU A 81 1.84 3.68 0.59
C LEU A 81 2.40 3.47 1.99
N GLY A 82 2.56 2.22 2.40
CA GLY A 82 3.08 1.85 3.72
C GLY A 82 2.00 1.81 4.81
N GLY A 83 2.43 1.77 6.06
CA GLY A 83 1.53 1.64 7.19
C GLY A 83 1.06 0.21 7.40
N VAL A 84 -0.25 -0.01 7.37
CA VAL A 84 -0.88 -1.32 7.62
C VAL A 84 -1.92 -1.62 6.56
N GLU A 85 -2.01 -2.88 6.12
CA GLU A 85 -3.02 -3.36 5.18
C GLU A 85 -3.69 -4.64 5.70
N TRP A 86 -5.00 -4.76 5.48
CA TRP A 86 -5.77 -5.93 5.85
C TRP A 86 -5.79 -7.00 4.76
N ALA A 87 -5.61 -8.29 5.12
CA ALA A 87 -6.10 -9.38 4.29
C ALA A 87 -7.65 -9.38 4.25
N ASN A 88 -8.23 -10.06 3.27
CA ASN A 88 -9.69 -10.09 3.11
C ASN A 88 -10.40 -10.97 4.16
N ASP A 89 -9.66 -11.72 4.97
CA ASP A 89 -10.20 -12.49 6.11
C ASP A 89 -10.59 -11.61 7.31
N SER A 90 -10.21 -10.33 7.34
CA SER A 90 -10.42 -9.41 8.46
C SER A 90 -9.76 -9.83 9.79
N GLU A 91 -8.85 -10.81 9.74
CA GLU A 91 -8.14 -11.37 10.89
C GLU A 91 -6.62 -11.27 10.74
N THR A 92 -6.14 -10.94 9.54
CA THR A 92 -4.71 -10.85 9.22
C THR A 92 -4.39 -9.45 8.73
N ILE A 93 -3.30 -8.86 9.25
CA ILE A 93 -2.73 -7.62 8.75
C ILE A 93 -1.31 -7.84 8.24
N TYR A 94 -0.93 -6.99 7.29
CA TYR A 94 0.44 -6.85 6.81
C TYR A 94 0.96 -5.48 7.24
N TYR A 95 2.24 -5.42 7.61
CA TYR A 95 2.86 -4.17 8.06
C TYR A 95 4.36 -4.19 7.77
N ILE A 96 4.96 -3.01 7.75
CA ILE A 96 6.39 -2.84 7.48
C ILE A 96 7.07 -2.30 8.73
N THR A 97 8.19 -2.91 9.12
CA THR A 97 9.07 -2.40 10.18
C THR A 97 10.25 -1.63 9.62
N LEU A 98 10.86 -0.83 10.50
CA LEU A 98 11.99 0.02 10.22
C LEU A 98 13.29 -0.62 10.75
N ASP A 99 14.40 -0.40 10.05
CA ASP A 99 15.73 -0.71 10.55
C ASP A 99 16.27 0.39 11.50
N ASP A 100 17.51 0.23 12.01
CA ASP A 100 18.13 1.17 12.94
C ASP A 100 18.35 2.58 12.35
N ALA A 101 18.28 2.72 11.02
CA ALA A 101 18.36 3.99 10.31
C ALA A 101 16.98 4.57 9.97
N LEU A 102 15.89 4.02 10.52
CA LEU A 102 14.49 4.33 10.25
C LEU A 102 14.11 4.11 8.77
N ARG A 103 14.79 3.20 8.09
CA ARG A 103 14.45 2.78 6.73
C ARG A 103 13.44 1.63 6.78
N SER A 104 12.34 1.73 6.05
CA SER A 104 11.39 0.65 5.87
C SER A 104 12.03 -0.50 5.09
N ASP A 105 12.17 -1.68 5.71
CA ASP A 105 12.97 -2.78 5.15
C ASP A 105 12.35 -4.18 5.28
N LYS A 106 11.37 -4.40 6.19
CA LYS A 106 10.80 -5.73 6.40
C LYS A 106 9.29 -5.72 6.36
N LEU A 107 8.70 -6.61 5.55
CA LEU A 107 7.27 -6.91 5.55
C LEU A 107 6.99 -8.08 6.47
N HIS A 108 6.04 -7.90 7.36
CA HIS A 108 5.53 -8.92 8.27
C HIS A 108 4.07 -9.22 8.04
N ARG A 109 3.64 -10.40 8.48
CA ARG A 109 2.27 -10.86 8.57
C ARG A 109 1.93 -11.10 10.03
N HIS A 110 0.84 -10.49 10.51
CA HIS A 110 0.33 -10.64 11.87
C HIS A 110 -1.11 -11.16 11.86
N LYS A 111 -1.41 -12.13 12.70
CA LYS A 111 -2.77 -12.57 12.95
C LYS A 111 -3.30 -11.89 14.20
N ILE A 112 -4.44 -11.20 14.10
CA ILE A 112 -5.07 -10.50 15.21
C ILE A 112 -5.27 -11.41 16.41
N GLY A 113 -4.86 -10.95 17.60
CA GLY A 113 -4.93 -11.70 18.85
C GLY A 113 -3.75 -12.65 19.11
N SER A 114 -2.76 -12.70 18.19
CA SER A 114 -1.50 -13.44 18.44
C SER A 114 -0.43 -12.54 19.07
N ASP A 115 0.62 -13.15 19.60
CA ASP A 115 1.80 -12.41 20.07
C ASP A 115 2.60 -11.87 18.87
N PRO A 116 2.79 -10.54 18.73
CA PRO A 116 3.58 -9.94 17.66
C PRO A 116 5.01 -10.45 17.56
N ALA A 117 5.59 -10.98 18.64
CA ALA A 117 6.91 -11.62 18.61
C ALA A 117 6.92 -12.92 17.77
N SER A 118 5.76 -13.49 17.47
CA SER A 118 5.60 -14.66 16.62
C SER A 118 5.30 -14.34 15.16
N ASP A 119 5.27 -13.07 14.79
CA ASP A 119 4.90 -12.65 13.44
C ASP A 119 5.88 -13.12 12.39
N GLU A 120 5.33 -13.49 11.25
CA GLU A 120 6.11 -14.04 10.17
C GLU A 120 6.74 -12.94 9.31
N LEU A 121 8.06 -13.03 9.13
CA LEU A 121 8.81 -12.20 8.19
C LEU A 121 8.62 -12.72 6.77
N LEU A 122 7.91 -11.98 5.92
CA LEU A 122 7.64 -12.36 4.53
C LEU A 122 8.69 -11.82 3.55
N VAL A 123 9.18 -10.60 3.78
CA VAL A 123 10.14 -9.94 2.90
C VAL A 123 11.15 -9.17 3.74
N HIS A 124 12.44 -9.31 3.40
CA HIS A 124 13.51 -8.47 3.91
C HIS A 124 14.24 -7.79 2.75
N GLU A 125 14.21 -6.46 2.74
CA GLU A 125 14.98 -5.63 1.83
C GLU A 125 16.36 -5.34 2.40
N GLY A 126 17.33 -6.22 2.09
CA GLY A 126 18.67 -6.16 2.64
C GLY A 126 19.57 -5.11 1.99
N ASP A 127 19.20 -4.52 0.84
CA ASP A 127 20.00 -3.49 0.19
C ASP A 127 19.63 -2.11 0.77
N PRO A 128 20.57 -1.41 1.46
CA PRO A 128 20.28 -0.14 2.11
C PRO A 128 19.95 1.02 1.14
N SER A 129 20.15 0.82 -0.15
CA SER A 129 19.76 1.81 -1.17
C SER A 129 18.28 1.73 -1.56
N TYR A 130 17.54 0.75 -1.04
CA TYR A 130 16.12 0.55 -1.30
C TYR A 130 15.28 0.80 -0.06
N PHE A 131 14.11 1.39 -0.28
CA PHE A 131 13.00 1.46 0.67
C PHE A 131 11.92 0.46 0.27
N LEU A 132 11.27 -0.13 1.25
CA LEU A 132 10.14 -1.04 1.07
C LEU A 132 8.84 -0.33 1.44
N TRP A 133 7.87 -0.30 0.53
CA TRP A 133 6.53 0.20 0.77
C TRP A 133 5.49 -0.85 0.40
N MET A 134 4.25 -0.62 0.79
CA MET A 134 3.15 -1.56 0.59
C MET A 134 1.87 -0.81 0.27
N TYR A 135 0.98 -1.44 -0.47
CA TYR A 135 -0.40 -1.00 -0.68
C TYR A 135 -1.27 -2.18 -1.10
N LYS A 136 -2.58 -2.08 -0.86
CA LYS A 136 -3.56 -3.02 -1.36
C LYS A 136 -4.09 -2.54 -2.71
N THR A 137 -4.28 -3.46 -3.67
CA THR A 137 -4.88 -3.10 -4.96
C THR A 137 -6.32 -2.62 -4.77
N ARG A 138 -6.76 -1.68 -5.62
CA ARG A 138 -8.10 -1.07 -5.52
C ARG A 138 -9.26 -2.06 -5.58
N ASP A 139 -9.06 -3.19 -6.19
CA ASP A 139 -10.03 -4.28 -6.27
C ASP A 139 -9.87 -5.33 -5.16
N ASP A 140 -9.10 -5.00 -4.13
CA ASP A 140 -8.84 -5.79 -2.93
C ASP A 140 -8.27 -7.21 -3.16
N ARG A 141 -7.69 -7.46 -4.37
CA ARG A 141 -7.22 -8.82 -4.72
C ARG A 141 -5.80 -9.12 -4.26
N TYR A 142 -4.95 -8.11 -4.17
CA TYR A 142 -3.52 -8.28 -3.89
C TYR A 142 -3.01 -7.24 -2.91
N ILE A 143 -2.12 -7.68 -2.02
CA ILE A 143 -1.18 -6.83 -1.31
C ILE A 143 0.07 -6.73 -2.18
N MET A 144 0.44 -5.51 -2.53
CA MET A 144 1.61 -5.20 -3.35
C MET A 144 2.72 -4.67 -2.49
N THR A 145 3.94 -5.16 -2.66
CA THR A 145 5.13 -4.50 -2.12
C THR A 145 5.89 -3.76 -3.22
N TYR A 146 6.48 -2.66 -2.85
CA TYR A 146 7.15 -1.75 -3.73
C TYR A 146 8.52 -1.41 -3.17
N HIS A 147 9.56 -2.03 -3.76
CA HIS A 147 10.95 -1.80 -3.43
C HIS A 147 11.51 -0.75 -4.38
N HIS A 148 11.92 0.39 -3.88
CA HIS A 148 12.38 1.47 -4.74
C HIS A 148 13.69 2.08 -4.26
N SER A 149 14.56 2.34 -5.20
CA SER A 149 15.74 3.22 -5.07
C SER A 149 15.56 4.46 -5.94
N THR A 150 16.59 5.25 -6.10
CA THR A 150 16.56 6.49 -6.90
C THR A 150 16.03 6.28 -8.33
N ASN A 151 16.39 5.16 -8.99
CA ASN A 151 16.09 4.93 -10.40
C ASN A 151 15.76 3.48 -10.75
N THR A 152 15.52 2.62 -9.74
CA THR A 152 15.26 1.20 -9.97
C THR A 152 14.16 0.73 -9.03
N ARG A 153 13.25 -0.08 -9.54
CA ARG A 153 12.10 -0.58 -8.79
C ARG A 153 11.92 -2.07 -8.96
N GLU A 154 11.45 -2.72 -7.91
CA GLU A 154 10.95 -4.09 -7.92
C GLU A 154 9.61 -4.11 -7.20
N MET A 155 8.67 -4.85 -7.74
CA MET A 155 7.39 -5.07 -7.06
C MET A 155 7.18 -6.57 -6.84
N ARG A 156 6.56 -6.88 -5.70
CA ARG A 156 6.06 -8.22 -5.40
C ARG A 156 4.59 -8.11 -5.07
N PHE A 157 3.89 -9.22 -5.11
CA PHE A 157 2.48 -9.30 -4.78
C PHE A 157 2.15 -10.63 -4.13
N LEU A 158 1.16 -10.61 -3.25
CA LEU A 158 0.56 -11.78 -2.63
C LEU A 158 -0.96 -11.63 -2.64
N SER A 159 -1.69 -12.75 -2.57
CA SER A 159 -3.15 -12.72 -2.56
C SER A 159 -3.67 -12.11 -1.26
N ALA A 160 -4.59 -11.16 -1.35
CA ALA A 160 -5.31 -10.66 -0.18
C ALA A 160 -6.41 -11.60 0.30
N ASP A 161 -6.86 -12.53 -0.57
CA ASP A 161 -7.88 -13.55 -0.23
C ASP A 161 -7.30 -14.78 0.49
N ASP A 162 -5.98 -14.99 0.38
CA ASP A 162 -5.30 -16.12 1.04
C ASP A 162 -4.23 -15.58 2.00
N PRO A 163 -4.50 -15.56 3.31
CA PRO A 163 -3.56 -15.04 4.29
C PRO A 163 -2.27 -15.87 4.40
N ASN A 164 -2.21 -17.08 3.82
CA ASN A 164 -0.99 -17.89 3.76
C ASN A 164 -0.22 -17.71 2.44
N SER A 165 -0.68 -16.81 1.57
CA SER A 165 -0.02 -16.52 0.30
C SER A 165 1.38 -15.95 0.51
N GLU A 166 2.32 -16.39 -0.32
CA GLU A 166 3.71 -15.92 -0.32
C GLU A 166 3.93 -14.80 -1.35
N PRO A 167 4.80 -13.83 -1.06
CA PRO A 167 5.14 -12.76 -2.00
C PRO A 167 5.83 -13.30 -3.26
N ARG A 168 5.24 -13.04 -4.42
CA ARG A 168 5.78 -13.39 -5.75
C ARG A 168 6.38 -12.16 -6.41
N VAL A 169 7.60 -12.28 -6.93
CA VAL A 169 8.22 -11.19 -7.71
C VAL A 169 7.44 -10.98 -9.00
N MET A 170 7.04 -9.73 -9.25
CA MET A 170 6.38 -9.33 -10.49
C MET A 170 7.39 -9.19 -11.63
N GLN A 171 8.44 -8.41 -11.40
CA GLN A 171 9.58 -8.23 -12.29
C GLN A 171 10.82 -8.00 -11.43
N ALA A 172 11.83 -8.84 -11.60
CA ALA A 172 13.10 -8.69 -10.91
C ALA A 172 13.81 -7.38 -11.28
N ARG A 173 14.68 -6.90 -10.41
CA ARG A 173 15.41 -5.65 -10.61
C ARG A 173 16.21 -5.64 -11.90
N VAL A 174 16.04 -4.57 -12.64
CA VAL A 174 16.86 -4.20 -13.79
C VAL A 174 17.29 -2.77 -13.56
N SER A 175 18.60 -2.52 -13.51
CA SER A 175 19.11 -1.16 -13.26
C SER A 175 18.52 -0.15 -14.23
N GLY A 176 17.98 0.93 -13.72
CA GLY A 176 17.30 1.98 -14.48
C GLY A 176 15.86 1.66 -14.88
N LEU A 177 15.35 0.47 -14.60
CA LEU A 177 13.95 0.16 -14.84
C LEU A 177 13.10 0.62 -13.64
N GLU A 178 12.21 1.54 -13.94
CA GLU A 178 11.18 2.02 -13.04
C GLU A 178 9.80 1.59 -13.53
N TYR A 179 9.00 1.03 -12.63
CA TYR A 179 7.61 0.68 -12.96
C TYR A 179 6.73 0.70 -11.72
N PHE A 180 5.43 0.87 -11.93
CA PHE A 180 4.39 0.79 -10.93
C PHE A 180 3.18 0.09 -11.53
N ALA A 181 2.45 -0.73 -10.77
CA ALA A 181 1.35 -1.52 -11.28
C ALA A 181 0.03 -1.25 -10.54
N ALA A 182 -1.07 -1.25 -11.27
CA ALA A 182 -2.42 -1.40 -10.74
C ALA A 182 -2.99 -2.73 -11.22
N HIS A 183 -3.82 -3.39 -10.41
CA HIS A 183 -4.48 -4.63 -10.80
C HIS A 183 -5.94 -4.39 -11.17
N HIS A 184 -6.40 -5.08 -12.20
CA HIS A 184 -7.82 -5.23 -12.48
C HIS A 184 -8.07 -6.42 -13.42
N ASN A 185 -9.08 -7.21 -13.11
CA ASN A 185 -9.61 -8.28 -13.96
C ASN A 185 -8.52 -9.24 -14.48
N GLY A 186 -7.67 -9.75 -13.57
CA GLY A 186 -6.60 -10.72 -13.87
C GLY A 186 -5.40 -10.17 -14.64
N LYS A 187 -5.28 -8.83 -14.71
CA LYS A 187 -4.16 -8.17 -15.39
C LYS A 187 -3.55 -7.09 -14.50
N PHE A 188 -2.24 -6.92 -14.62
CA PHE A 188 -1.55 -5.74 -14.16
C PHE A 188 -1.47 -4.69 -15.27
N TYR A 189 -1.83 -3.46 -14.93
CA TYR A 189 -1.64 -2.25 -15.72
C TYR A 189 -0.38 -1.57 -15.22
N ILE A 190 0.65 -1.52 -16.05
CA ILE A 190 2.03 -1.26 -15.64
C ILE A 190 2.51 0.02 -16.30
N VAL A 191 2.62 1.09 -15.52
CA VAL A 191 3.32 2.31 -15.92
C VAL A 191 4.81 2.02 -15.80
N ASN A 192 5.58 2.16 -16.89
CA ASN A 192 6.99 1.79 -16.92
C ASN A 192 7.80 2.70 -17.86
N ASN A 193 9.12 2.79 -17.60
CA ASN A 193 10.06 3.57 -18.39
C ASN A 193 10.87 2.74 -19.39
N ASP A 194 10.50 1.47 -19.66
CA ASP A 194 11.23 0.60 -20.58
C ASP A 194 11.22 1.14 -22.02
N GLY A 195 12.34 1.73 -22.44
CA GLY A 195 12.45 2.45 -23.72
C GLY A 195 11.55 3.70 -23.80
N ALA A 196 11.15 4.29 -22.66
CA ALA A 196 10.12 5.34 -22.58
C ALA A 196 10.48 6.36 -21.50
N LYS A 197 11.24 7.41 -21.87
CA LYS A 197 11.71 8.45 -20.92
C LYS A 197 10.58 9.07 -20.10
N ASN A 198 9.40 9.31 -20.69
CA ASN A 198 8.23 9.89 -20.03
C ASN A 198 7.20 8.80 -19.67
N PHE A 199 7.65 7.58 -19.51
CA PHE A 199 6.86 6.39 -19.23
C PHE A 199 5.81 6.06 -20.31
N LYS A 200 5.33 4.83 -20.24
CA LYS A 200 4.26 4.27 -21.07
C LYS A 200 3.40 3.34 -20.25
N LEU A 201 2.23 2.96 -20.74
CA LEU A 201 1.39 1.95 -20.10
C LEU A 201 1.49 0.64 -20.86
N SER A 202 1.80 -0.41 -20.14
CA SER A 202 1.76 -1.80 -20.60
C SER A 202 0.78 -2.61 -19.77
N VAL A 203 0.36 -3.78 -20.25
CA VAL A 203 -0.41 -4.76 -19.50
C VAL A 203 0.28 -6.12 -19.53
N ALA A 204 0.12 -6.89 -18.45
CA ALA A 204 0.54 -8.28 -18.38
C ALA A 204 -0.49 -9.10 -17.56
N PRO A 205 -0.66 -10.42 -17.87
CA PRO A 205 -1.49 -11.29 -17.04
C PRO A 205 -0.81 -11.56 -15.68
N VAL A 206 -1.60 -11.73 -14.63
CA VAL A 206 -1.10 -11.98 -13.26
C VAL A 206 -0.23 -13.24 -13.19
N GLU A 207 -0.56 -14.26 -13.98
CA GLU A 207 0.18 -15.54 -14.00
C GLU A 207 1.59 -15.39 -14.59
N ARG A 208 1.78 -14.39 -15.46
CA ARG A 208 3.05 -14.11 -16.15
C ARG A 208 3.33 -12.61 -16.15
N PRO A 209 3.63 -12.00 -14.98
CA PRO A 209 3.71 -10.55 -14.83
C PRO A 209 5.04 -9.95 -15.27
N ALA A 210 6.05 -10.77 -15.59
CA ALA A 210 7.40 -10.31 -15.92
C ALA A 210 7.46 -9.59 -17.27
N LYS A 211 8.48 -8.76 -17.43
CA LYS A 211 8.66 -7.79 -18.51
C LYS A 211 8.53 -8.38 -19.91
N GLU A 212 8.96 -9.62 -20.14
CA GLU A 212 8.84 -10.29 -21.43
C GLU A 212 7.39 -10.51 -21.89
N ASN A 213 6.42 -10.37 -20.97
CA ASN A 213 4.99 -10.47 -21.26
C ASN A 213 4.27 -9.12 -21.27
N TRP A 214 5.00 -8.01 -21.16
CA TRP A 214 4.41 -6.67 -21.17
C TRP A 214 3.97 -6.27 -22.55
N VAL A 215 2.68 -6.08 -22.75
CA VAL A 215 2.11 -5.60 -24.01
C VAL A 215 1.78 -4.13 -23.85
N GLU A 216 2.38 -3.27 -24.67
CA GLU A 216 2.13 -1.84 -24.69
C GLU A 216 0.67 -1.55 -25.11
N VAL A 217 -0.02 -0.73 -24.30
CA VAL A 217 -1.40 -0.28 -24.57
C VAL A 217 -1.53 1.23 -24.72
N ILE A 218 -0.63 2.00 -24.10
CA ILE A 218 -0.50 3.43 -24.33
C ILE A 218 0.99 3.71 -24.56
N PRO A 219 1.36 4.17 -25.74
CA PRO A 219 2.76 4.40 -26.08
C PRO A 219 3.35 5.61 -25.37
N HIS A 220 4.66 5.64 -25.30
CA HIS A 220 5.43 6.79 -24.87
C HIS A 220 5.08 8.04 -25.69
N ARG A 221 5.03 9.19 -25.00
CA ARG A 221 4.88 10.52 -25.63
C ARG A 221 5.96 11.45 -25.11
N GLU A 222 6.59 12.20 -26.01
CA GLU A 222 7.70 13.08 -25.63
C GLU A 222 7.21 14.33 -24.87
N ASP A 223 5.99 14.77 -25.13
CA ASP A 223 5.37 15.98 -24.55
C ASP A 223 4.50 15.70 -23.32
N VAL A 224 4.36 14.44 -22.90
CA VAL A 224 3.51 14.05 -21.77
C VAL A 224 4.21 13.03 -20.89
N LEU A 225 4.36 13.34 -19.62
CA LEU A 225 4.81 12.40 -18.59
C LEU A 225 3.61 11.59 -18.08
N LEU A 226 3.65 10.28 -18.17
CA LEU A 226 2.66 9.39 -17.56
C LEU A 226 3.07 9.13 -16.10
N GLU A 227 2.37 9.75 -15.14
CA GLU A 227 2.69 9.68 -13.71
C GLU A 227 2.06 8.48 -13.01
N GLY A 228 0.96 7.91 -13.54
CA GLY A 228 0.30 6.78 -12.89
C GLY A 228 -0.96 6.32 -13.59
N VAL A 229 -1.46 5.18 -13.13
CA VAL A 229 -2.71 4.56 -13.58
C VAL A 229 -3.54 4.12 -12.40
N SER A 230 -4.85 4.26 -12.49
CA SER A 230 -5.84 3.63 -11.61
C SER A 230 -6.83 2.85 -12.46
N ALA A 231 -7.02 1.57 -12.15
CA ALA A 231 -7.94 0.71 -12.88
C ALA A 231 -9.28 0.60 -12.13
N PHE A 232 -10.38 0.75 -12.86
CA PHE A 232 -11.75 0.64 -12.39
C PHE A 232 -12.49 -0.39 -13.24
N GLN A 233 -13.69 -0.77 -12.83
CA GLN A 233 -14.47 -1.82 -13.47
C GLN A 233 -14.68 -1.63 -14.98
N HIS A 234 -14.87 -0.40 -15.44
CA HIS A 234 -15.23 -0.09 -16.83
C HIS A 234 -14.29 0.91 -17.50
N HIS A 235 -13.29 1.43 -16.81
CA HIS A 235 -12.39 2.42 -17.35
C HIS A 235 -11.06 2.43 -16.58
N ILE A 236 -10.03 2.96 -17.20
CA ILE A 236 -8.78 3.30 -16.53
C ILE A 236 -8.64 4.83 -16.46
N VAL A 237 -8.05 5.29 -15.38
CA VAL A 237 -7.74 6.70 -15.17
C VAL A 237 -6.23 6.86 -15.16
N LEU A 238 -5.73 7.73 -16.03
CA LEU A 238 -4.32 8.06 -16.13
C LEU A 238 -4.06 9.42 -15.47
N ARG A 239 -3.03 9.48 -14.67
CA ARG A 239 -2.46 10.73 -14.20
C ARG A 239 -1.32 11.10 -15.12
N GLU A 240 -1.43 12.25 -15.75
CA GLU A 240 -0.48 12.73 -16.76
C GLU A 240 -0.01 14.15 -16.38
N ARG A 241 1.18 14.51 -16.88
CA ARG A 241 1.67 15.88 -16.79
C ARG A 241 2.06 16.37 -18.17
N LYS A 242 1.45 17.47 -18.59
CA LYS A 242 1.76 18.15 -19.83
C LYS A 242 1.95 19.65 -19.58
N ASP A 243 2.98 20.25 -20.17
CA ASP A 243 3.31 21.69 -20.02
C ASP A 243 3.38 22.13 -18.54
N GLY A 244 3.93 21.25 -17.66
CA GLY A 244 4.03 21.48 -16.21
C GLY A 244 2.74 21.25 -15.41
N LEU A 245 1.60 21.05 -16.05
CA LEU A 245 0.28 20.89 -15.41
C LEU A 245 -0.15 19.42 -15.33
N ARG A 246 -0.67 19.03 -14.16
CA ARG A 246 -1.29 17.70 -13.98
C ARG A 246 -2.62 17.64 -14.72
N GLN A 247 -2.85 16.52 -15.37
CA GLN A 247 -4.07 16.23 -16.13
C GLN A 247 -4.55 14.82 -15.75
N ILE A 248 -5.86 14.64 -15.84
CA ILE A 248 -6.52 13.34 -15.68
C ILE A 248 -7.12 12.96 -17.02
N ARG A 249 -6.77 11.78 -17.52
CA ARG A 249 -7.36 11.20 -18.73
C ARG A 249 -8.11 9.93 -18.37
N ILE A 250 -9.38 9.85 -18.76
CA ILE A 250 -10.21 8.66 -18.58
C ILE A 250 -10.27 7.92 -19.93
N CYS A 251 -9.96 6.62 -19.89
CA CYS A 251 -9.99 5.72 -21.05
C CYS A 251 -10.98 4.58 -20.75
N ASN A 252 -11.91 4.34 -21.70
CA ASN A 252 -12.87 3.22 -21.66
C ASN A 252 -12.28 1.98 -22.30
#